data_d4b36aa9a0d3f3001d09b1b3587db05b
#
_entry.id   d4b36aa9a0d3f3001d09b1b3587db05b
#
_cell.length_a   1.000
_cell.length_b   1.000
_cell.length_c   1.000
_cell.angle_alpha   90.00
_cell.angle_beta   90.00
_cell.angle_gamma   90.00
#
_symmetry.space_group_name_H-M   'P 1'
#
loop_
_entity.id
_entity.type
_entity.pdbx_description
1 polymer ?
#
loop_
_entity_poly.entity_id
_entity_poly.type
_entity_poly.pdbx_seq_one_letter_code
_entity_poly.pdbx_strand_id
1 'polypeptide(L)'
;AVFRCPACGSLTTDAYVKQMGSSHKLGAQMMAISLETEDGIKYIAPSEKQMHAANVPIPEDAPPGEIPDNPHWFTPPGFGLKSYADLFSSRQLTMLTMFCDLLPEIQDKAASDALAAGMDASGGSLSNGGTGALAYGQAIGVYLAFVIDKIADANSTICSWRTTGNSLRNTFGRQAIPMVWTYAEGNPFSKITGNLSSTL
;
A
#
# COMPACT_ATOMS: atom_id res chain seq x y z
N ALA A 1 0.67 -8.46 -27.93
CA ALA A 1 1.53 -9.56 -27.48
C ALA A 1 0.73 -10.86 -27.43
N VAL A 2 1.38 -12.00 -27.56
CA VAL A 2 0.78 -13.33 -27.40
C VAL A 2 1.60 -14.09 -26.40
N PHE A 3 0.94 -14.66 -25.39
CA PHE A 3 1.55 -15.43 -24.32
C PHE A 3 1.19 -16.91 -24.51
N ARG A 4 2.12 -17.80 -24.18
CA ARG A 4 1.88 -19.25 -24.19
C ARG A 4 1.79 -19.76 -22.76
N CYS A 5 0.68 -20.41 -22.44
CA CYS A 5 0.51 -21.05 -21.12
C CYS A 5 1.57 -22.13 -20.92
N PRO A 6 2.38 -22.10 -19.85
CA PRO A 6 3.41 -23.11 -19.61
C PRO A 6 2.83 -24.50 -19.24
N ALA A 7 1.59 -24.54 -18.75
CA ALA A 7 0.96 -25.80 -18.36
C ALA A 7 0.29 -26.53 -19.53
N CYS A 8 -0.44 -25.83 -20.41
CA CYS A 8 -1.23 -26.47 -21.46
C CYS A 8 -0.82 -26.04 -22.89
N GLY A 9 0.10 -25.09 -23.06
CA GLY A 9 0.54 -24.60 -24.34
C GLY A 9 -0.43 -23.68 -25.10
N SER A 10 -1.62 -23.40 -24.56
CA SER A 10 -2.63 -22.52 -25.15
C SER A 10 -2.09 -21.10 -25.32
N LEU A 11 -2.50 -20.44 -26.40
CA LEU A 11 -2.15 -19.06 -26.68
C LEU A 11 -3.13 -18.08 -26.04
N THR A 12 -2.61 -17.11 -25.31
CA THR A 12 -3.38 -16.05 -24.66
C THR A 12 -2.97 -14.72 -25.28
N THR A 13 -3.95 -13.98 -25.82
CA THR A 13 -3.72 -12.66 -26.41
C THR A 13 -3.86 -11.54 -25.37
N ASP A 14 -3.23 -10.39 -25.63
CA ASP A 14 -3.41 -9.18 -24.82
C ASP A 14 -4.90 -8.77 -24.74
N ALA A 15 -5.64 -8.87 -25.83
CA ALA A 15 -7.07 -8.57 -25.86
C ALA A 15 -7.88 -9.49 -24.92
N TYR A 16 -7.55 -10.77 -24.85
CA TYR A 16 -8.19 -11.70 -23.94
C TYR A 16 -7.88 -11.35 -22.47
N VAL A 17 -6.62 -11.02 -22.15
CA VAL A 17 -6.24 -10.63 -20.78
C VAL A 17 -6.99 -9.36 -20.35
N LYS A 18 -7.08 -8.35 -21.22
CA LYS A 18 -7.86 -7.13 -20.96
C LYS A 18 -9.35 -7.42 -20.75
N GLN A 19 -9.92 -8.31 -21.58
CA GLN A 19 -11.31 -8.74 -21.40
C GLN A 19 -11.53 -9.42 -20.06
N MET A 20 -10.63 -10.31 -19.63
CA MET A 20 -10.70 -10.98 -18.33
C MET A 20 -10.58 -9.99 -17.19
N GLY A 21 -9.67 -9.02 -17.28
CA GLY A 21 -9.53 -7.95 -16.30
C GLY A 21 -10.79 -7.10 -16.17
N SER A 22 -11.31 -6.59 -17.31
CA SER A 22 -12.54 -5.78 -17.33
C SER A 22 -13.78 -6.54 -16.83
N SER A 23 -13.73 -7.88 -16.84
CA SER A 23 -14.78 -8.75 -16.30
C SER A 23 -14.52 -9.19 -14.88
N HIS A 24 -13.51 -8.66 -14.18
CA HIS A 24 -13.07 -9.02 -12.83
C HIS A 24 -12.79 -10.53 -12.66
N LYS A 25 -12.24 -11.15 -13.71
CA LYS A 25 -11.88 -12.58 -13.74
C LYS A 25 -10.39 -12.85 -13.58
N LEU A 26 -9.58 -11.80 -13.43
CA LEU A 26 -8.18 -11.94 -13.05
C LEU A 26 -8.11 -12.17 -11.55
N GLY A 27 -7.34 -13.18 -11.14
CA GLY A 27 -7.04 -13.46 -9.75
C GLY A 27 -5.62 -13.03 -9.38
N ALA A 28 -5.28 -13.18 -8.10
CA ALA A 28 -3.93 -13.01 -7.59
C ALA A 28 -3.46 -14.31 -6.93
N GLN A 29 -2.19 -14.66 -7.10
CA GLN A 29 -1.57 -15.82 -6.49
C GLN A 29 -0.31 -15.42 -5.75
N MET A 30 -0.25 -15.75 -4.46
CA MET A 30 0.98 -15.60 -3.68
C MET A 30 2.02 -16.60 -4.20
N MET A 31 3.11 -16.09 -4.77
CA MET A 31 4.15 -16.92 -5.41
C MET A 31 5.26 -17.28 -4.43
N ALA A 32 5.67 -16.36 -3.58
CA ALA A 32 6.74 -16.53 -2.62
C ALA A 32 6.59 -15.58 -1.44
N ILE A 33 7.22 -15.93 -0.32
CA ILE A 33 7.41 -15.09 0.84
C ILE A 33 8.91 -14.84 0.99
N SER A 34 9.28 -13.56 1.10
CA SER A 34 10.65 -13.14 1.38
C SER A 34 10.83 -13.00 2.89
N LEU A 35 11.83 -13.69 3.43
CA LEU A 35 12.17 -13.69 4.85
C LEU A 35 13.57 -13.13 5.05
N GLU A 36 13.73 -12.21 6.00
CA GLU A 36 15.04 -11.81 6.51
C GLU A 36 15.53 -12.86 7.51
N THR A 37 16.73 -13.36 7.31
CA THR A 37 17.40 -14.32 8.21
C THR A 37 18.81 -13.83 8.53
N GLU A 38 19.48 -14.48 9.49
CA GLU A 38 20.88 -14.16 9.83
C GLU A 38 21.84 -14.30 8.63
N ASP A 39 21.54 -15.23 7.71
CA ASP A 39 22.33 -15.48 6.50
C ASP A 39 21.90 -14.60 5.30
N GLY A 40 20.97 -13.64 5.49
CA GLY A 40 20.41 -12.81 4.43
C GLY A 40 18.96 -13.14 4.08
N ILE A 41 18.52 -12.75 2.88
CA ILE A 41 17.13 -12.94 2.45
C ILE A 41 16.94 -14.33 1.86
N LYS A 42 15.95 -15.06 2.37
CA LYS A 42 15.49 -16.35 1.84
C LYS A 42 14.08 -16.22 1.27
N TYR A 43 13.84 -16.95 0.17
CA TYR A 43 12.52 -17.03 -0.46
C TYR A 43 11.94 -18.41 -0.21
N ILE A 44 10.73 -18.46 0.32
CA ILE A 44 10.01 -19.70 0.59
C ILE A 44 8.68 -19.76 -0.15
N ALA A 45 8.19 -20.95 -0.45
CA ALA A 45 6.84 -21.14 -0.94
C ALA A 45 5.83 -20.83 0.19
N PRO A 46 4.70 -20.17 -0.11
CA PRO A 46 3.66 -19.94 0.88
C PRO A 46 2.99 -21.27 1.29
N SER A 47 2.74 -21.44 2.57
CA SER A 47 1.94 -22.54 3.10
C SER A 47 0.45 -22.26 2.94
N GLU A 48 -0.39 -23.30 2.98
CA GLU A 48 -1.86 -23.15 2.97
C GLU A 48 -2.36 -22.24 4.10
N LYS A 49 -1.78 -22.35 5.30
CA LYS A 49 -2.11 -21.48 6.43
C LYS A 49 -1.84 -20.01 6.13
N GLN A 50 -0.72 -19.70 5.47
CA GLN A 50 -0.36 -18.33 5.09
C GLN A 50 -1.28 -17.81 3.98
N MET A 51 -1.59 -18.64 2.97
CA MET A 51 -2.54 -18.27 1.92
C MET A 51 -3.93 -18.01 2.48
N HIS A 52 -4.39 -18.84 3.42
CA HIS A 52 -5.68 -18.64 4.09
C HIS A 52 -5.70 -17.34 4.92
N ALA A 53 -4.66 -17.08 5.71
CA ALA A 53 -4.54 -15.86 6.50
C ALA A 53 -4.46 -14.59 5.64
N ALA A 54 -3.94 -14.72 4.42
CA ALA A 54 -3.84 -13.62 3.46
C ALA A 54 -5.17 -13.29 2.75
N ASN A 55 -6.18 -14.14 2.87
CA ASN A 55 -7.49 -13.95 2.25
C ASN A 55 -8.40 -13.13 3.16
N VAL A 56 -8.24 -11.80 3.12
CA VAL A 56 -9.05 -10.85 3.87
C VAL A 56 -10.02 -10.12 2.95
N PRO A 57 -11.22 -9.71 3.42
CA PRO A 57 -12.16 -8.92 2.62
C PRO A 57 -11.60 -7.53 2.32
N ILE A 58 -12.17 -6.86 1.32
CA ILE A 58 -11.92 -5.44 1.08
C ILE A 58 -12.58 -4.65 2.22
N PRO A 59 -11.91 -3.68 2.86
CA PRO A 59 -12.49 -2.86 3.90
C PRO A 59 -13.58 -1.94 3.34
N GLU A 60 -14.61 -1.64 4.16
CA GLU A 60 -15.75 -0.80 3.74
C GLU A 60 -15.36 0.65 3.47
N ASP A 61 -14.32 1.13 4.13
CA ASP A 61 -13.74 2.47 4.03
C ASP A 61 -12.60 2.58 3.00
N ALA A 62 -12.53 1.66 2.04
CA ALA A 62 -11.58 1.74 0.94
C ALA A 62 -11.69 3.09 0.21
N PRO A 63 -10.56 3.69 -0.25
CA PRO A 63 -10.55 5.03 -0.82
C PRO A 63 -11.45 5.12 -2.06
N PRO A 64 -12.33 6.12 -2.13
CA PRO A 64 -13.21 6.32 -3.28
C PRO A 64 -12.44 6.97 -4.45
N GLY A 65 -13.08 6.97 -5.63
CA GLY A 65 -12.59 7.67 -6.81
C GLY A 65 -12.02 6.75 -7.87
N GLU A 66 -11.98 7.29 -9.09
CA GLU A 66 -11.53 6.56 -10.28
C GLU A 66 -10.19 7.09 -10.78
N ILE A 67 -9.40 6.18 -11.34
CA ILE A 67 -8.15 6.52 -12.03
C ILE A 67 -8.52 7.25 -13.32
N PRO A 68 -7.86 8.39 -13.64
CA PRO A 68 -8.11 9.12 -14.89
C PRO A 68 -7.94 8.23 -16.12
N ASP A 69 -8.88 8.32 -17.05
CA ASP A 69 -8.79 7.62 -18.34
C ASP A 69 -7.72 8.28 -19.23
N ASN A 70 -6.50 7.83 -19.04
CA ASN A 70 -5.35 8.24 -19.85
C ASN A 70 -4.45 7.02 -20.12
N PRO A 71 -4.75 6.21 -21.13
CA PRO A 71 -4.04 4.96 -21.40
C PRO A 71 -2.57 5.13 -21.78
N HIS A 72 -2.13 6.35 -22.09
CA HIS A 72 -0.73 6.66 -22.35
C HIS A 72 0.10 6.64 -21.03
N TRP A 73 -0.47 7.15 -19.93
CA TRP A 73 0.21 7.26 -18.64
C TRP A 73 -0.28 6.25 -17.61
N PHE A 74 -1.55 5.82 -17.72
CA PHE A 74 -2.18 4.89 -16.78
C PHE A 74 -2.68 3.66 -17.51
N THR A 75 -1.95 2.55 -17.42
CA THR A 75 -2.33 1.32 -18.10
C THR A 75 -3.21 0.37 -17.28
N PRO A 76 -3.25 0.40 -15.91
CA PRO A 76 -4.10 -0.48 -15.10
C PRO A 76 -5.60 -0.45 -15.47
N PRO A 77 -6.22 0.70 -15.78
CA PRO A 77 -7.64 0.72 -16.19
C PRO A 77 -7.96 -0.15 -17.39
N GLY A 78 -7.04 -0.29 -18.35
CA GLY A 78 -7.18 -1.19 -19.50
C GLY A 78 -7.21 -2.68 -19.12
N PHE A 79 -6.85 -3.03 -17.89
CA PHE A 79 -6.89 -4.38 -17.35
C PHE A 79 -7.91 -4.53 -16.20
N GLY A 80 -8.84 -3.58 -16.07
CA GLY A 80 -9.95 -3.64 -15.12
C GLY A 80 -9.71 -2.98 -13.77
N LEU A 81 -8.51 -2.46 -13.49
CA LEU A 81 -8.21 -1.71 -12.27
C LEU A 81 -8.58 -0.25 -12.48
N LYS A 82 -9.82 0.13 -12.20
CA LYS A 82 -10.39 1.44 -12.58
C LYS A 82 -10.43 2.44 -11.43
N SER A 83 -10.55 1.97 -10.20
CA SER A 83 -10.58 2.82 -9.00
C SER A 83 -9.20 2.91 -8.35
N TYR A 84 -8.98 3.93 -7.50
CA TYR A 84 -7.77 4.00 -6.69
C TYR A 84 -7.64 2.78 -5.76
N ALA A 85 -8.75 2.27 -5.22
CA ALA A 85 -8.75 1.07 -4.40
C ALA A 85 -8.24 -0.17 -5.16
N ASP A 86 -8.51 -0.27 -6.47
CA ASP A 86 -8.05 -1.41 -7.29
C ASP A 86 -6.52 -1.48 -7.42
N LEU A 87 -5.81 -0.39 -7.12
CA LEU A 87 -4.33 -0.39 -7.10
C LEU A 87 -3.74 -1.08 -5.87
N PHE A 88 -4.57 -1.56 -4.95
CA PHE A 88 -4.14 -2.20 -3.72
C PHE A 88 -4.78 -3.58 -3.58
N SER A 89 -4.07 -4.52 -2.97
CA SER A 89 -4.69 -5.74 -2.48
C SER A 89 -5.59 -5.45 -1.27
N SER A 90 -6.54 -6.32 -0.98
CA SER A 90 -7.39 -6.18 0.23
C SER A 90 -6.57 -6.10 1.52
N ARG A 91 -5.43 -6.80 1.60
CA ARG A 91 -4.51 -6.72 2.74
C ARG A 91 -3.86 -5.34 2.87
N GLN A 92 -3.41 -4.78 1.73
CA GLN A 92 -2.82 -3.44 1.70
C GLN A 92 -3.85 -2.37 2.08
N LEU A 93 -5.09 -2.47 1.58
CA LEU A 93 -6.19 -1.59 1.97
C LEU A 93 -6.47 -1.69 3.46
N THR A 94 -6.66 -2.90 3.99
CA THR A 94 -6.92 -3.10 5.44
C THR A 94 -5.81 -2.48 6.29
N MET A 95 -4.55 -2.65 5.90
CA MET A 95 -3.42 -2.05 6.63
C MET A 95 -3.48 -0.52 6.59
N LEU A 96 -3.70 0.07 5.42
CA LEU A 96 -3.70 1.52 5.26
C LEU A 96 -4.90 2.18 5.95
N THR A 97 -6.10 1.60 5.85
CA THR A 97 -7.30 2.12 6.55
C THR A 97 -7.12 2.04 8.06
N MET A 98 -6.61 0.91 8.59
CA MET A 98 -6.30 0.80 10.03
C MET A 98 -5.29 1.87 10.51
N PHE A 99 -4.27 2.20 9.71
CA PHE A 99 -3.37 3.29 10.08
C PHE A 99 -4.06 4.65 10.07
N CYS A 100 -4.95 4.90 9.11
CA CYS A 100 -5.76 6.13 9.09
C CYS A 100 -6.66 6.23 10.32
N ASP A 101 -7.31 5.15 10.72
CA ASP A 101 -8.21 5.10 11.88
C ASP A 101 -7.49 5.38 13.20
N LEU A 102 -6.21 5.02 13.30
CA LEU A 102 -5.38 5.28 14.49
C LEU A 102 -4.94 6.75 14.61
N LEU A 103 -4.98 7.56 13.54
CA LEU A 103 -4.48 8.93 13.59
C LEU A 103 -5.19 9.81 14.63
N PRO A 104 -6.53 9.84 14.74
CA PRO A 104 -7.21 10.63 15.78
C PRO A 104 -6.79 10.22 17.20
N GLU A 105 -6.68 8.91 17.47
CA GLU A 105 -6.29 8.42 18.78
C GLU A 105 -4.87 8.87 19.15
N ILE A 106 -3.95 8.85 18.18
CA ILE A 106 -2.56 9.29 18.39
C ILE A 106 -2.52 10.82 18.60
N GLN A 107 -3.32 11.59 17.86
CA GLN A 107 -3.43 13.05 18.06
C GLN A 107 -3.89 13.38 19.47
N ASP A 108 -4.94 12.73 19.94
CA ASP A 108 -5.48 12.93 21.28
C ASP A 108 -4.47 12.52 22.36
N LYS A 109 -3.81 11.40 22.17
CA LYS A 109 -2.77 10.97 23.08
C LYS A 109 -1.58 11.93 23.13
N ALA A 110 -1.10 12.40 21.99
CA ALA A 110 0.01 13.36 21.91
C ALA A 110 -0.37 14.69 22.55
N ALA A 111 -1.59 15.19 22.36
CA ALA A 111 -2.09 16.38 23.03
C ALA A 111 -2.17 16.18 24.55
N SER A 112 -2.67 15.03 25.01
CA SER A 112 -2.74 14.70 26.44
C SER A 112 -1.35 14.62 27.09
N ASP A 113 -0.40 13.95 26.43
CA ASP A 113 0.98 13.84 26.90
C ASP A 113 1.68 15.22 26.95
N ALA A 114 1.41 16.07 25.97
CA ALA A 114 1.93 17.45 25.92
C ALA A 114 1.37 18.30 27.08
N LEU A 115 0.07 18.18 27.39
CA LEU A 115 -0.55 18.81 28.57
C LEU A 115 0.11 18.34 29.86
N ALA A 116 0.31 17.04 30.00
CA ALA A 116 0.96 16.46 31.19
C ALA A 116 2.41 16.93 31.35
N ALA A 117 3.09 17.24 30.22
CA ALA A 117 4.43 17.82 30.20
C ALA A 117 4.47 19.35 30.44
N GLY A 118 3.31 19.99 30.66
CA GLY A 118 3.20 21.42 31.00
C GLY A 118 2.99 22.33 29.79
N MET A 119 2.62 21.81 28.61
CA MET A 119 2.27 22.63 27.47
C MET A 119 0.91 23.33 27.69
N ASP A 120 0.74 24.55 27.16
CA ASP A 120 -0.49 25.34 27.29
C ASP A 120 -1.72 24.62 26.71
N ALA A 121 -2.81 24.60 27.46
CA ALA A 121 -4.10 24.07 27.02
C ALA A 121 -4.90 25.03 26.14
N SER A 122 -4.60 26.33 26.18
CA SER A 122 -5.44 27.40 25.63
C SER A 122 -5.20 27.75 24.16
N GLY A 123 -4.26 27.12 23.50
CA GLY A 123 -3.68 27.58 22.24
C GLY A 123 -4.53 27.41 20.96
N GLY A 124 -5.72 26.82 21.01
CA GLY A 124 -6.59 26.58 19.85
C GLY A 124 -6.07 25.49 18.91
N SER A 125 -6.78 25.28 17.78
CA SER A 125 -6.40 24.26 16.78
C SER A 125 -5.24 24.72 15.88
N LEU A 126 -4.50 23.77 15.34
CA LEU A 126 -3.41 24.02 14.39
C LEU A 126 -3.90 24.79 13.15
N SER A 127 -5.07 24.44 12.62
CA SER A 127 -5.68 25.09 11.44
C SER A 127 -5.97 26.58 11.66
N ASN A 128 -6.14 27.02 12.92
CA ASN A 128 -6.37 28.40 13.31
C ASN A 128 -5.09 29.10 13.83
N GLY A 129 -3.93 28.52 13.56
CA GLY A 129 -2.65 29.06 14.04
C GLY A 129 -2.38 28.82 15.51
N GLY A 130 -3.07 27.84 16.14
CA GLY A 130 -2.87 27.47 17.53
C GLY A 130 -1.46 26.96 17.83
N THR A 131 -1.00 27.13 19.09
CA THR A 131 0.37 26.81 19.53
C THR A 131 0.41 25.90 20.76
N GLY A 132 -0.74 25.58 21.35
CA GLY A 132 -0.83 24.75 22.57
C GLY A 132 -0.83 23.26 22.30
N ALA A 133 -1.11 22.47 23.34
CA ALA A 133 -1.08 21.01 23.30
C ALA A 133 -1.98 20.40 22.23
N LEU A 134 -3.17 20.98 21.99
CA LEU A 134 -4.07 20.55 20.91
C LEU A 134 -3.39 20.69 19.54
N ALA A 135 -2.85 21.87 19.24
CA ALA A 135 -2.14 22.10 17.97
C ALA A 135 -0.91 21.21 17.81
N TYR A 136 -0.20 20.91 18.88
CA TYR A 136 0.91 19.98 18.89
C TYR A 136 0.47 18.55 18.51
N GLY A 137 -0.60 18.03 19.16
CA GLY A 137 -1.16 16.70 18.81
C GLY A 137 -1.59 16.64 17.35
N GLN A 138 -2.27 17.68 16.86
CA GLN A 138 -2.67 17.79 15.46
C GLN A 138 -1.47 17.84 14.51
N ALA A 139 -0.39 18.55 14.85
CA ALA A 139 0.84 18.57 14.06
C ALA A 139 1.50 17.18 13.96
N ILE A 140 1.56 16.45 15.08
CA ILE A 140 2.02 15.05 15.08
C ILE A 140 1.17 14.20 14.12
N GLY A 141 -0.16 14.36 14.15
CA GLY A 141 -1.06 13.65 13.24
C GLY A 141 -0.79 13.97 11.77
N VAL A 142 -0.47 15.22 11.42
CA VAL A 142 -0.10 15.59 10.04
C VAL A 142 1.18 14.89 9.60
N TYR A 143 2.21 14.85 10.44
CA TYR A 143 3.44 14.13 10.11
C TYR A 143 3.20 12.63 9.94
N LEU A 144 2.36 12.01 10.80
CA LEU A 144 2.02 10.60 10.67
C LEU A 144 1.18 10.32 9.43
N ALA A 145 0.31 11.25 8.99
CA ALA A 145 -0.38 11.13 7.71
C ALA A 145 0.60 11.05 6.53
N PHE A 146 1.67 11.88 6.51
CA PHE A 146 2.73 11.75 5.51
C PHE A 146 3.49 10.42 5.58
N VAL A 147 3.63 9.83 6.78
CA VAL A 147 4.19 8.48 6.93
C VAL A 147 3.28 7.45 6.25
N ILE A 148 1.95 7.54 6.46
CA ILE A 148 0.98 6.66 5.81
C ILE A 148 1.02 6.81 4.29
N ASP A 149 1.07 8.03 3.76
CA ASP A 149 1.24 8.29 2.33
C ASP A 149 2.50 7.61 1.77
N LYS A 150 3.60 7.68 2.50
CA LYS A 150 4.86 7.05 2.11
C LYS A 150 4.78 5.52 2.14
N ILE A 151 4.05 4.96 3.11
CA ILE A 151 3.78 3.53 3.16
C ILE A 151 2.89 3.12 1.98
N ALA A 152 1.86 3.90 1.64
CA ALA A 152 0.99 3.64 0.49
C ALA A 152 1.77 3.66 -0.83
N ASP A 153 2.70 4.62 -1.01
CA ASP A 153 3.60 4.64 -2.18
C ASP A 153 4.44 3.38 -2.30
N ALA A 154 4.86 2.78 -1.18
CA ALA A 154 5.67 1.56 -1.15
C ALA A 154 4.86 0.25 -1.12
N ASN A 155 3.53 0.31 -0.97
CA ASN A 155 2.65 -0.84 -0.77
C ASN A 155 1.40 -0.77 -1.64
N SER A 156 1.57 -0.89 -2.96
CA SER A 156 0.49 -1.08 -3.93
C SER A 156 0.75 -2.29 -4.81
N THR A 157 -0.24 -2.71 -5.59
CA THR A 157 -0.09 -3.76 -6.62
C THR A 157 0.76 -3.31 -7.82
N ILE A 158 1.22 -2.08 -7.81
CA ILE A 158 2.16 -1.53 -8.79
C ILE A 158 3.62 -1.62 -8.29
N CYS A 159 3.83 -1.91 -7.02
CA CYS A 159 5.16 -2.09 -6.44
C CYS A 159 5.78 -3.41 -6.88
N SER A 160 6.97 -3.38 -7.46
CA SER A 160 7.70 -4.59 -7.86
C SER A 160 8.90 -4.87 -6.94
N TRP A 161 9.29 -6.13 -6.86
CA TRP A 161 10.48 -6.53 -6.11
C TRP A 161 11.73 -6.37 -6.96
N ARG A 162 12.77 -5.75 -6.41
CA ARG A 162 14.11 -5.64 -7.01
C ARG A 162 15.05 -6.64 -6.35
N THR A 163 15.40 -7.69 -7.08
CA THR A 163 16.28 -8.75 -6.58
C THR A 163 17.72 -8.29 -6.35
N THR A 164 18.20 -7.32 -7.15
CA THR A 164 19.56 -6.78 -7.03
C THR A 164 19.82 -5.96 -5.78
N GLY A 165 18.78 -5.46 -5.13
CA GLY A 165 18.89 -4.64 -3.91
C GLY A 165 17.97 -5.10 -2.79
N ASN A 166 17.29 -6.24 -2.97
CA ASN A 166 16.32 -6.77 -2.02
C ASN A 166 15.36 -5.69 -1.47
N SER A 167 14.79 -4.91 -2.39
CA SER A 167 13.98 -3.74 -2.06
C SER A 167 12.74 -3.64 -2.91
N LEU A 168 11.73 -2.95 -2.40
CA LEU A 168 10.54 -2.59 -3.16
C LEU A 168 10.86 -1.42 -4.11
N ARG A 169 10.31 -1.47 -5.33
CA ARG A 169 10.15 -0.30 -6.18
C ARG A 169 8.79 0.30 -5.87
N ASN A 170 8.77 1.55 -5.50
CA ASN A 170 7.56 2.27 -5.13
C ASN A 170 6.63 2.53 -6.34
N THR A 171 5.37 2.86 -6.06
CA THR A 171 4.31 3.15 -7.02
C THR A 171 4.69 4.29 -7.96
N PHE A 172 5.11 5.43 -7.38
CA PHE A 172 5.45 6.65 -8.13
C PHE A 172 6.93 6.71 -8.52
N GLY A 173 7.56 5.58 -8.80
CA GLY A 173 8.95 5.51 -9.25
C GLY A 173 9.20 6.10 -10.65
N ARG A 174 8.15 6.51 -11.36
CA ARG A 174 8.18 7.20 -12.66
C ARG A 174 6.90 8.03 -12.84
N GLN A 175 6.84 8.85 -13.90
CA GLN A 175 5.70 9.71 -14.21
C GLN A 175 4.48 8.96 -14.81
N ALA A 176 4.48 7.64 -14.81
CA ALA A 176 3.40 6.80 -15.33
C ALA A 176 3.10 5.69 -14.33
N ILE A 177 1.87 5.24 -14.27
CA ILE A 177 1.44 4.06 -13.51
C ILE A 177 1.24 2.90 -14.50
N PRO A 178 2.24 2.05 -14.72
CA PRO A 178 2.13 0.89 -15.60
C PRO A 178 1.44 -0.27 -14.88
N MET A 179 0.77 -1.14 -15.62
CA MET A 179 0.33 -2.43 -15.08
C MET A 179 1.54 -3.26 -14.65
N VAL A 180 1.48 -3.82 -13.45
CA VAL A 180 2.48 -4.73 -12.90
C VAL A 180 1.82 -6.07 -12.62
N TRP A 181 2.44 -7.16 -13.13
CA TRP A 181 1.90 -8.53 -13.02
C TRP A 181 2.49 -9.29 -11.84
N THR A 182 3.68 -8.89 -11.39
CA THR A 182 4.38 -9.49 -10.25
C THR A 182 4.70 -8.41 -9.25
N TYR A 183 3.72 -8.06 -8.43
CA TYR A 183 3.89 -7.07 -7.38
C TYR A 183 4.42 -7.72 -6.10
N ALA A 184 4.95 -6.90 -5.21
CA ALA A 184 5.38 -7.31 -3.88
C ALA A 184 4.69 -6.47 -2.82
N GLU A 185 4.28 -7.11 -1.74
CA GLU A 185 3.71 -6.46 -0.56
C GLU A 185 4.78 -6.36 0.53
N GLY A 186 5.00 -5.15 1.02
CA GLY A 186 5.92 -4.91 2.13
C GLY A 186 5.25 -5.11 3.48
N ASN A 187 5.98 -5.66 4.43
CA ASN A 187 5.55 -5.65 5.82
C ASN A 187 5.98 -4.31 6.46
N PRO A 188 5.04 -3.46 6.91
CA PRO A 188 5.37 -2.14 7.48
C PRO A 188 6.19 -2.23 8.78
N PHE A 189 6.21 -3.37 9.45
CA PHE A 189 6.98 -3.63 10.67
C PHE A 189 8.34 -4.30 10.43
N SER A 190 8.69 -4.56 9.16
CA SER A 190 9.99 -5.12 8.79
C SER A 190 11.07 -4.04 8.72
N LYS A 191 12.30 -4.43 8.34
CA LYS A 191 13.40 -3.50 8.11
C LYS A 191 13.63 -3.13 6.64
N ILE A 192 12.70 -3.53 5.74
CA ILE A 192 12.80 -3.21 4.32
C ILE A 192 12.33 -1.79 4.01
N THR A 193 12.69 -1.28 2.83
CA THR A 193 12.22 0.03 2.33
C THR A 193 10.68 0.12 2.36
N GLY A 194 10.15 1.24 2.85
CA GLY A 194 8.70 1.46 2.99
C GLY A 194 8.11 0.93 4.30
N ASN A 195 8.95 0.61 5.28
CA ASN A 195 8.52 0.29 6.63
C ASN A 195 8.33 1.56 7.48
N LEU A 196 7.63 1.42 8.62
CA LEU A 196 7.35 2.50 9.55
C LEU A 196 8.63 3.17 10.07
N SER A 197 9.64 2.39 10.50
CA SER A 197 10.83 2.95 11.15
C SER A 197 11.79 3.66 10.19
N SER A 198 11.76 3.37 8.88
CA SER A 198 12.57 4.09 7.89
C SER A 198 11.86 5.32 7.33
N THR A 199 10.59 5.50 7.67
CA THR A 199 9.73 6.56 7.13
C THR A 199 9.52 7.68 8.18
N LEU A 200 9.67 7.35 9.46
CA LEU A 200 9.71 8.29 10.59
C LEU A 200 11.05 8.99 10.67
#